data_85fe81a931bd05278ccdcb183653f5b7
#
_entry.id   85fe81a931bd05278ccdcb183653f5b7
#
_cell.length_a   1.000
_cell.length_b   1.000
_cell.length_c   1.000
_cell.angle_alpha   90.00
_cell.angle_beta   90.00
_cell.angle_gamma   90.00
#
_symmetry.space_group_name_H-M   'P 1'
#
loop_
_entity.id
_entity.type
_entity.pdbx_description
1 polymer ?
#
loop_
_entity_poly.entity_id
_entity_poly.type
_entity_poly.pdbx_seq_one_letter_code
_entity_poly.pdbx_strand_id
1 'polypeptide(L)'
;MRSFHAHVFANGTACDLTGEPRSTEVRFVCAPEAGAAPAGGAMAAHFIESVKEPVTCHYVLTLATPLLCSHAAFRVEEAPVAHIRCRAAAPAAHADGARDGGDEGAALLGAQRNEL
;
A
#
# COMPACT_ATOMS: atom_id res chain seq x y z
N MET A 1 11.66 -0.14 12.11
CA MET A 1 11.99 1.16 11.46
C MET A 1 13.06 0.88 10.42
N ARG A 2 12.89 1.23 9.14
CA ARG A 2 13.92 0.98 8.11
C ARG A 2 15.10 1.94 8.29
N SER A 3 16.32 1.43 8.19
CA SER A 3 17.53 2.26 8.13
C SER A 3 17.55 3.05 6.82
N PHE A 4 18.07 4.26 6.85
CA PHE A 4 18.18 5.13 5.68
C PHE A 4 19.52 5.88 5.70
N HIS A 5 19.96 6.27 4.51
CA HIS A 5 21.04 7.24 4.33
C HIS A 5 20.41 8.58 3.97
N ALA A 6 20.85 9.68 4.54
CA ALA A 6 20.25 10.98 4.29
C ALA A 6 21.22 11.99 3.72
N HIS A 7 20.74 12.78 2.75
CA HIS A 7 21.38 14.00 2.29
C HIS A 7 20.48 15.19 2.63
N VAL A 8 21.06 16.25 3.18
CA VAL A 8 20.35 17.47 3.50
C VAL A 8 20.74 18.57 2.52
N PHE A 9 19.75 19.12 1.85
CA PHE A 9 19.87 20.27 0.97
C PHE A 9 19.27 21.47 1.68
N ALA A 10 20.10 22.49 1.94
CA ALA A 10 19.70 23.73 2.59
C ALA A 10 19.82 24.92 1.62
N ASN A 11 19.49 26.10 2.08
CA ASN A 11 19.60 27.36 1.32
C ASN A 11 18.76 27.36 0.02
N GLY A 12 17.57 26.76 0.07
CA GLY A 12 16.57 26.87 -1.00
C GLY A 12 15.98 28.27 -1.12
N THR A 13 15.00 28.44 -1.98
CA THR A 13 14.26 29.69 -2.10
C THR A 13 13.61 30.06 -0.78
N ALA A 14 13.44 31.37 -0.52
CA ALA A 14 12.78 31.84 0.68
C ALA A 14 11.35 31.27 0.79
N CYS A 15 10.98 30.86 1.97
CA CYS A 15 9.63 30.43 2.30
C CYS A 15 8.69 31.62 2.35
N ASP A 16 7.56 31.55 1.66
CA ASP A 16 6.58 32.65 1.61
C ASP A 16 5.90 32.89 2.96
N LEU A 17 5.89 31.86 3.83
CA LEU A 17 5.23 31.92 5.14
C LEU A 17 6.17 32.32 6.27
N THR A 18 7.42 31.86 6.23
CA THR A 18 8.39 32.09 7.32
C THR A 18 9.48 33.10 6.97
N GLY A 19 9.70 33.35 5.68
CA GLY A 19 10.80 34.15 5.16
C GLY A 19 12.17 33.43 5.19
N GLU A 20 12.26 32.25 5.77
CA GLU A 20 13.49 31.49 5.87
C GLU A 20 13.75 30.61 4.64
N PRO A 21 15.02 30.25 4.35
CA PRO A 21 15.33 29.37 3.24
C PRO A 21 14.69 27.99 3.40
N ARG A 22 14.10 27.45 2.33
CA ARG A 22 13.58 26.07 2.28
C ARG A 22 14.72 25.07 2.42
N SER A 23 14.41 23.92 3.03
CA SER A 23 15.33 22.80 3.11
C SER A 23 14.64 21.49 2.77
N THR A 24 15.44 20.52 2.30
CA THR A 24 14.95 19.20 1.96
C THR A 24 15.93 18.14 2.47
N GLU A 25 15.43 17.19 3.24
CA GLU A 25 16.14 15.98 3.61
C GLU A 25 15.71 14.86 2.67
N VAL A 26 16.67 14.33 1.89
CA VAL A 26 16.43 13.18 1.02
C VAL A 26 16.92 11.92 1.72
N ARG A 27 16.01 11.02 2.05
CA ARG A 27 16.27 9.72 2.69
C ARG A 27 16.26 8.63 1.66
N PHE A 28 17.39 7.96 1.51
CA PHE A 28 17.54 6.79 0.66
C PHE A 28 17.29 5.53 1.48
N VAL A 29 16.38 4.69 1.04
CA VAL A 29 16.01 3.43 1.69
C VAL A 29 16.18 2.24 0.74
N CYS A 30 16.50 1.08 1.29
CA CYS A 30 16.50 -0.15 0.51
C CYS A 30 15.07 -0.51 0.09
N ALA A 31 14.87 -0.74 -1.22
CA ALA A 31 13.69 -1.38 -1.77
C ALA A 31 14.14 -2.57 -2.61
N PRO A 32 13.95 -3.81 -2.16
CA PRO A 32 14.28 -4.98 -2.95
C PRO A 32 13.40 -5.01 -4.21
N GLU A 33 13.96 -5.45 -5.32
CA GLU A 33 13.33 -5.45 -6.66
C GLU A 33 12.06 -6.31 -6.75
N ALA A 34 11.91 -7.25 -5.84
CA ALA A 34 10.80 -8.20 -5.85
C ALA A 34 9.54 -7.58 -5.22
N GLY A 35 8.71 -6.95 -6.02
CA GLY A 35 7.31 -6.72 -5.67
C GLY A 35 6.75 -5.32 -5.71
N ALA A 36 7.54 -4.28 -5.97
CA ALA A 36 7.06 -2.90 -5.89
C ALA A 36 7.18 -2.11 -7.21
N ALA A 37 7.53 -2.73 -8.31
CA ALA A 37 7.47 -2.03 -9.59
C ALA A 37 6.03 -1.99 -10.10
N PRO A 38 5.40 -0.81 -10.24
CA PRO A 38 4.26 -0.70 -11.13
C PRO A 38 4.74 -1.16 -12.51
N ALA A 39 3.94 -1.98 -13.18
CA ALA A 39 4.25 -2.62 -14.45
C ALA A 39 4.90 -1.63 -15.43
N GLY A 40 6.20 -1.76 -15.71
CA GLY A 40 6.87 -0.90 -16.68
C GLY A 40 8.38 -0.80 -16.57
N GLY A 41 9.11 -1.82 -16.90
CA GLY A 41 10.51 -1.72 -17.35
C GLY A 41 11.59 -1.51 -16.28
N ALA A 42 12.83 -1.74 -16.67
CA ALA A 42 14.05 -1.68 -15.84
C ALA A 42 14.37 -0.32 -15.18
N MET A 43 13.64 0.74 -15.47
CA MET A 43 13.76 2.04 -14.81
C MET A 43 12.93 2.16 -13.51
N ALA A 44 12.13 1.16 -13.19
CA ALA A 44 11.29 1.15 -11.99
C ALA A 44 12.04 0.79 -10.70
N ALA A 45 13.34 0.54 -10.77
CA ALA A 45 14.16 0.18 -9.61
C ALA A 45 14.35 1.32 -8.59
N HIS A 46 14.23 2.57 -9.03
CA HIS A 46 14.39 3.76 -8.19
C HIS A 46 13.12 4.59 -8.26
N PHE A 47 12.52 4.89 -7.12
CA PHE A 47 11.30 5.70 -7.09
C PHE A 47 11.17 6.52 -5.81
N ILE A 48 10.41 7.60 -5.90
CA ILE A 48 10.04 8.40 -4.74
C ILE A 48 8.90 7.70 -4.03
N GLU A 49 9.16 7.21 -2.82
CA GLU A 49 8.17 6.52 -2.00
C GLU A 49 7.23 7.51 -1.29
N SER A 50 7.77 8.62 -0.81
CA SER A 50 6.97 9.64 -0.15
C SER A 50 7.64 11.00 -0.16
N VAL A 51 6.80 12.04 -0.10
CA VAL A 51 7.19 13.43 0.17
C VAL A 51 6.36 13.91 1.34
N LYS A 52 7.00 14.49 2.35
CA LYS A 52 6.36 15.01 3.55
C LYS A 52 6.90 16.40 3.87
N GLU A 53 6.07 17.24 4.46
CA GLU A 53 6.42 18.54 5.00
C GLU A 53 6.13 18.55 6.50
N PRO A 54 7.03 17.99 7.34
CA PRO A 54 6.80 17.88 8.78
C PRO A 54 6.82 19.25 9.48
N VAL A 55 7.54 20.19 8.92
CA VAL A 55 7.59 21.58 9.36
C VAL A 55 7.46 22.46 8.12
N THR A 56 6.81 23.60 8.24
CA THR A 56 6.59 24.55 7.13
C THR A 56 7.89 24.85 6.39
N CYS A 57 7.89 24.63 5.07
CA CYS A 57 9.03 24.82 4.17
C CYS A 57 10.25 23.92 4.43
N HIS A 58 10.07 22.86 5.23
CA HIS A 58 11.06 21.80 5.43
C HIS A 58 10.50 20.48 4.94
N TYR A 59 11.11 19.90 3.92
CA TYR A 59 10.62 18.72 3.24
C TYR A 59 11.44 17.48 3.59
N VAL A 60 10.77 16.34 3.69
CA VAL A 60 11.42 15.01 3.79
C VAL A 60 10.98 14.19 2.60
N LEU A 61 11.92 13.84 1.74
CA LEU A 61 11.73 13.01 0.57
C LEU A 61 12.29 11.63 0.84
N THR A 62 11.50 10.58 0.68
CA THR A 62 11.98 9.20 0.78
C THR A 62 12.11 8.62 -0.62
N LEU A 63 13.33 8.23 -0.99
CA LEU A 63 13.67 7.62 -2.25
C LEU A 63 14.05 6.15 -2.03
N ALA A 64 13.30 5.25 -2.64
CA ALA A 64 13.54 3.82 -2.59
C ALA A 64 14.50 3.40 -3.70
N THR A 65 15.51 2.60 -3.35
CA THR A 65 16.54 2.14 -4.28
C THR A 65 17.04 0.75 -3.92
N PRO A 66 17.21 -0.17 -4.88
CA PRO A 66 17.82 -1.48 -4.64
C PRO A 66 19.32 -1.41 -4.35
N LEU A 67 19.99 -0.31 -4.73
CA LEU A 67 21.44 -0.16 -4.54
C LEU A 67 21.87 -0.26 -3.06
N LEU A 68 21.01 0.16 -2.14
CA LEU A 68 21.29 0.08 -0.70
C LEU A 68 21.06 -1.31 -0.11
N CYS A 69 20.33 -2.19 -0.81
CA CYS A 69 19.94 -3.49 -0.27
C CYS A 69 21.11 -4.47 -0.11
N SER A 70 22.18 -4.27 -0.87
CA SER A 70 23.40 -5.07 -0.75
C SER A 70 24.17 -4.79 0.54
N HIS A 71 24.00 -3.59 1.12
CA HIS A 71 24.70 -3.19 2.33
C HIS A 71 23.94 -3.66 3.59
N ALA A 72 24.63 -4.34 4.51
CA ALA A 72 24.01 -4.95 5.69
C ALA A 72 23.22 -3.97 6.55
N ALA A 73 23.68 -2.72 6.69
CA ALA A 73 23.03 -1.70 7.52
C ALA A 73 21.64 -1.26 6.99
N PHE A 74 21.37 -1.45 5.70
CA PHE A 74 20.11 -1.03 5.05
C PHE A 74 19.22 -2.20 4.63
N ARG A 75 19.68 -3.45 4.85
CA ARG A 75 18.93 -4.64 4.53
C ARG A 75 17.62 -4.66 5.31
N VAL A 76 16.53 -4.87 4.60
CA VAL A 76 15.21 -5.06 5.23
C VAL A 76 15.10 -6.53 5.64
N GLU A 77 14.89 -6.79 6.93
CA GLU A 77 14.49 -8.13 7.37
C GLU A 77 13.07 -8.40 6.90
N GLU A 78 12.89 -9.46 6.14
CA GLU A 78 11.56 -9.91 5.72
C GLU A 78 10.78 -10.37 6.95
N ALA A 79 9.64 -9.73 7.19
CA ALA A 79 8.74 -10.19 8.24
C ALA A 79 8.22 -11.59 7.89
N PRO A 80 8.10 -12.50 8.87
CA PRO A 80 7.57 -13.83 8.62
C PRO A 80 6.16 -13.74 8.03
N VAL A 81 5.96 -14.38 6.88
CA VAL A 81 4.66 -14.41 6.21
C VAL A 81 3.73 -15.37 6.97
N ALA A 82 2.65 -14.85 7.54
CA ALA A 82 1.60 -15.67 8.13
C ALA A 82 0.62 -16.11 7.03
N HIS A 83 0.53 -17.42 6.82
CA HIS A 83 -0.44 -17.99 5.90
C HIS A 83 -1.81 -18.11 6.56
N ILE A 84 -2.79 -17.36 6.09
CA ILE A 84 -4.18 -17.47 6.50
C ILE A 84 -4.85 -18.52 5.62
N ARG A 85 -5.30 -19.63 6.24
CA ARG A 85 -6.09 -20.66 5.57
C ARG A 85 -7.56 -20.44 5.88
N CYS A 86 -8.33 -20.09 4.86
CA CYS A 86 -9.77 -19.97 4.97
C CYS A 86 -10.42 -21.33 4.61
N ARG A 87 -11.34 -21.80 5.44
CA ARG A 87 -12.24 -22.91 5.13
C ARG A 87 -13.65 -22.37 5.06
N ALA A 88 -14.43 -22.83 4.08
CA ALA A 88 -15.86 -22.58 4.08
C ALA A 88 -16.47 -23.18 5.35
N ALA A 89 -17.30 -22.40 6.03
CA ALA A 89 -18.09 -22.93 7.12
C ALA A 89 -19.02 -24.01 6.55
N ALA A 90 -19.07 -25.16 7.21
CA ALA A 90 -20.08 -26.17 6.86
C ALA A 90 -21.47 -25.51 6.96
N PRO A 91 -22.38 -25.76 5.99
CA PRO A 91 -23.74 -25.28 6.10
C PRO A 91 -24.33 -25.79 7.43
N ALA A 92 -24.89 -24.87 8.21
CA ALA A 92 -25.59 -25.24 9.42
C ALA A 92 -26.66 -26.26 9.04
N ALA A 93 -26.62 -27.47 9.64
CA ALA A 93 -27.69 -28.43 9.46
C ALA A 93 -28.98 -27.76 9.92
N HIS A 94 -29.84 -27.44 8.97
CA HIS A 94 -31.20 -27.06 9.30
C HIS A 94 -31.85 -28.26 9.99
N ALA A 95 -32.13 -28.11 11.28
CA ALA A 95 -33.02 -29.02 11.97
C ALA A 95 -34.39 -28.84 11.30
N ASP A 96 -34.77 -29.82 10.48
CA ASP A 96 -36.12 -29.96 9.97
C ASP A 96 -37.08 -30.14 11.15
N GLY A 97 -37.65 -29.04 11.56
CA GLY A 97 -38.86 -29.03 12.38
C GLY A 97 -40.06 -29.00 11.42
N ALA A 98 -40.63 -30.15 11.17
CA ALA A 98 -41.86 -30.30 10.44
C ALA A 98 -42.93 -29.38 11.02
N ARG A 99 -43.61 -28.61 10.16
CA ARG A 99 -45.05 -28.31 10.26
C ARG A 99 -45.59 -27.92 8.89
N ASP A 100 -46.37 -28.85 8.44
CA ASP A 100 -47.54 -28.89 7.60
C ASP A 100 -48.33 -27.59 7.49
N GLY A 101 -48.83 -27.28 6.29
CA GLY A 101 -49.99 -26.38 6.16
C GLY A 101 -49.91 -25.35 5.04
N GLY A 102 -50.37 -25.73 3.84
CA GLY A 102 -51.40 -24.93 3.12
C GLY A 102 -50.92 -23.83 2.19
N ASP A 103 -51.14 -24.12 0.94
CA ASP A 103 -51.90 -23.30 -0.02
C ASP A 103 -51.20 -22.19 -0.85
N GLU A 104 -51.28 -22.45 -2.13
CA GLU A 104 -51.48 -21.63 -3.33
C GLU A 104 -51.02 -20.15 -3.38
N GLY A 105 -50.34 -19.86 -4.47
CA GLY A 105 -50.23 -18.51 -4.97
C GLY A 105 -49.16 -18.31 -6.06
N ALA A 106 -49.55 -18.51 -7.28
CA ALA A 106 -48.77 -18.24 -8.49
C ALA A 106 -48.37 -16.74 -8.64
N ALA A 107 -47.25 -16.53 -9.34
CA ALA A 107 -47.02 -15.59 -10.45
C ALA A 107 -45.55 -15.18 -10.50
N LEU A 108 -44.80 -15.63 -11.46
CA LEU A 108 -44.40 -15.04 -12.75
C LEU A 108 -43.77 -13.65 -12.72
N LEU A 109 -42.63 -13.60 -13.48
CA LEU A 109 -41.99 -12.45 -14.13
C LEU A 109 -40.98 -11.71 -13.26
N GLY A 110 -39.78 -11.47 -13.72
CA GLY A 110 -39.27 -11.23 -15.03
C GLY A 110 -37.74 -11.09 -15.01
N ALA A 111 -37.16 -11.65 -16.01
CA ALA A 111 -35.78 -11.43 -16.42
C ALA A 111 -35.61 -9.98 -16.93
N GLN A 112 -34.55 -9.32 -16.50
CA GLN A 112 -33.96 -8.26 -17.31
C GLN A 112 -32.45 -8.35 -17.26
N ARG A 113 -31.89 -8.75 -18.40
CA ARG A 113 -30.54 -8.47 -18.82
C ARG A 113 -30.41 -6.99 -19.03
N ASN A 114 -29.30 -6.41 -18.68
CA ASN A 114 -28.77 -5.23 -19.33
C ASN A 114 -27.29 -5.43 -19.63
N GLU A 115 -27.04 -5.65 -20.91
CA GLU A 115 -25.77 -5.36 -21.57
C GLU A 115 -25.74 -3.85 -21.84
N LEU A 116 -24.65 -3.23 -21.49
CA LEU A 116 -23.89 -2.25 -22.29
C LEU A 116 -22.56 -2.01 -21.59
#